data_1ef5f86b9fc83f83fd8819dab9d67e26
#
_entry.id   1ef5f86b9fc83f83fd8819dab9d67e26
#
_cell.length_a   1.000
_cell.length_b   1.000
_cell.length_c   1.000
_cell.angle_alpha   90.00
_cell.angle_beta   90.00
_cell.angle_gamma   90.00
#
_symmetry.space_group_name_H-M   'P 1'
#
loop_
_entity.id
_entity.type
_entity.pdbx_description
1 polymer ?
#
loop_
_entity_poly.entity_id
_entity_poly.type
_entity_poly.pdbx_seq_one_letter_code
_entity_poly.pdbx_strand_id
1 'polypeptide(L)'
;MRILVTGATGYIGSAVVGELAAAGHEVTGLVRDEEKARRLAALGAQGAVGNLREPGSYRDLAAGQDALIHTAFEPSAEGVQADRTAIGTLLAAALAGRVRTLVYTSGIWVLGTTGDTPTFEDATTEHPAAIVAWRPAHEKMVLVAESSQLATAVVRPGVVYGGRGGLIGSYFRSAEKHGAAEYIGNGRNRLPMIHVEDLARFYRAVVEQRGRGIFHAVDGNAVQLADVAQAASEAAGQGGAVRSIPVAEARAKMGPVVDALILDQVIASRRNLEIGWRPLHENFLGEADRAYAEWKAASA
;
A
#
# COMPACT_ATOMS: atom_id res chain seq x y z
N MET A 1 3.20 22.03 -3.81
CA MET A 1 3.73 21.73 -2.45
C MET A 1 5.04 20.99 -2.58
N ARG A 2 5.94 21.12 -1.60
CA ARG A 2 7.12 20.28 -1.46
C ARG A 2 6.75 19.06 -0.64
N ILE A 3 6.98 17.85 -1.18
CA ILE A 3 6.51 16.60 -0.58
C ILE A 3 7.67 15.60 -0.51
N LEU A 4 7.95 15.08 0.68
CA LEU A 4 8.89 13.98 0.86
C LEU A 4 8.13 12.65 0.88
N VAL A 5 8.57 11.70 0.04
CA VAL A 5 8.05 10.34 0.01
C VAL A 5 9.16 9.37 0.42
N THR A 6 8.96 8.63 1.52
CA THR A 6 9.84 7.51 1.84
C THR A 6 9.34 6.24 1.15
N GLY A 7 10.24 5.33 0.81
CA GLY A 7 9.86 4.16 0.00
C GLY A 7 9.54 4.51 -1.46
N ALA A 8 10.02 5.65 -1.95
CA ALA A 8 9.73 6.25 -3.24
C ALA A 8 9.99 5.35 -4.46
N THR A 9 10.87 4.35 -4.36
CA THR A 9 11.15 3.37 -5.42
C THR A 9 10.42 2.04 -5.23
N GLY A 10 9.60 1.91 -4.18
CA GLY A 10 8.76 0.75 -3.91
C GLY A 10 7.56 0.67 -4.87
N TYR A 11 6.76 -0.40 -4.77
CA TYR A 11 5.60 -0.62 -5.62
C TYR A 11 4.57 0.52 -5.49
N ILE A 12 4.10 0.80 -4.27
CA ILE A 12 3.16 1.89 -4.00
C ILE A 12 3.87 3.25 -4.15
N GLY A 13 5.04 3.39 -3.52
CA GLY A 13 5.73 4.68 -3.47
C GLY A 13 6.08 5.26 -4.83
N SER A 14 6.48 4.44 -5.81
CA SER A 14 6.80 4.94 -7.15
C SER A 14 5.55 5.46 -7.90
N ALA A 15 4.40 4.82 -7.73
CA ALA A 15 3.14 5.30 -8.27
C ALA A 15 2.71 6.62 -7.61
N VAL A 16 2.83 6.71 -6.28
CA VAL A 16 2.55 7.94 -5.53
C VAL A 16 3.46 9.09 -5.98
N VAL A 17 4.76 8.84 -6.15
CA VAL A 17 5.72 9.84 -6.65
C VAL A 17 5.32 10.33 -8.03
N GLY A 18 5.02 9.41 -8.97
CA GLY A 18 4.62 9.77 -10.34
C GLY A 18 3.34 10.60 -10.37
N GLU A 19 2.32 10.19 -9.61
CA GLU A 19 1.04 10.91 -9.54
C GLU A 19 1.20 12.33 -8.96
N LEU A 20 1.98 12.49 -7.89
CA LEU A 20 2.23 13.79 -7.28
C LEU A 20 3.04 14.71 -8.18
N ALA A 21 4.07 14.19 -8.86
CA ALA A 21 4.87 14.94 -9.81
C ALA A 21 4.03 15.39 -11.01
N ALA A 22 3.20 14.49 -11.58
CA ALA A 22 2.27 14.81 -12.66
C ALA A 22 1.24 15.88 -12.26
N ALA A 23 0.86 15.94 -10.98
CA ALA A 23 -0.02 16.97 -10.42
C ALA A 23 0.72 18.33 -10.16
N GLY A 24 2.00 18.45 -10.49
CA GLY A 24 2.77 19.69 -10.35
C GLY A 24 3.34 19.93 -8.94
N HIS A 25 3.43 18.91 -8.10
CA HIS A 25 4.12 19.01 -6.81
C HIS A 25 5.65 18.84 -6.97
N GLU A 26 6.42 19.50 -6.10
CA GLU A 26 7.86 19.28 -5.95
C GLU A 26 8.08 18.04 -5.08
N VAL A 27 8.35 16.92 -5.71
CA VAL A 27 8.46 15.63 -5.00
C VAL A 27 9.91 15.26 -4.78
N THR A 28 10.27 14.95 -3.54
CA THR A 28 11.56 14.37 -3.17
C THR A 28 11.33 12.95 -2.64
N GLY A 29 11.95 11.97 -3.27
CA GLY A 29 11.93 10.59 -2.78
C GLY A 29 13.16 10.27 -1.93
N LEU A 30 12.96 9.77 -0.70
CA LEU A 30 14.05 9.26 0.13
C LEU A 30 14.45 7.88 -0.38
N VAL A 31 15.70 7.71 -0.73
CA VAL A 31 16.30 6.49 -1.29
C VAL A 31 17.60 6.13 -0.59
N ARG A 32 18.05 4.86 -0.74
CA ARG A 32 19.24 4.36 -0.05
C ARG A 32 20.55 4.60 -0.81
N ASP A 33 20.47 4.91 -2.11
CA ASP A 33 21.63 5.06 -2.97
C ASP A 33 21.35 5.99 -4.17
N GLU A 34 22.42 6.49 -4.80
CA GLU A 34 22.39 7.40 -5.94
C GLU A 34 21.77 6.78 -7.22
N GLU A 35 21.86 5.46 -7.38
CA GLU A 35 21.24 4.79 -8.53
C GLU A 35 19.70 4.91 -8.45
N LYS A 36 19.13 4.67 -7.27
CA LYS A 36 17.71 4.86 -7.01
C LYS A 36 17.30 6.32 -7.09
N ALA A 37 18.17 7.25 -6.68
CA ALA A 37 17.89 8.67 -6.82
C ALA A 37 17.72 9.06 -8.31
N ARG A 38 18.61 8.58 -9.18
CA ARG A 38 18.49 8.82 -10.64
C ARG A 38 17.21 8.25 -11.26
N ARG A 39 16.73 7.09 -10.76
CA ARG A 39 15.48 6.49 -11.26
C ARG A 39 14.26 7.37 -11.01
N LEU A 40 14.25 8.17 -9.95
CA LEU A 40 13.13 9.07 -9.66
C LEU A 40 13.02 10.24 -10.64
N ALA A 41 14.11 10.62 -11.29
CA ALA A 41 14.08 11.67 -12.30
C ALA A 41 13.15 11.31 -13.48
N ALA A 42 13.06 10.03 -13.85
CA ALA A 42 12.12 9.55 -14.87
C ALA A 42 10.65 9.70 -14.48
N LEU A 43 10.37 9.84 -13.17
CA LEU A 43 9.04 10.10 -12.63
C LEU A 43 8.78 11.61 -12.38
N GLY A 44 9.70 12.49 -12.79
CA GLY A 44 9.60 13.93 -12.54
C GLY A 44 9.91 14.33 -11.10
N ALA A 45 10.60 13.50 -10.31
CA ALA A 45 10.90 13.74 -8.92
C ALA A 45 12.42 13.78 -8.65
N GLN A 46 12.82 14.39 -7.54
CA GLN A 46 14.20 14.41 -7.05
C GLN A 46 14.44 13.23 -6.11
N GLY A 47 15.66 12.65 -6.16
CA GLY A 47 16.09 11.66 -5.19
C GLY A 47 16.98 12.31 -4.12
N ALA A 48 16.73 11.99 -2.86
CA ALA A 48 17.63 12.30 -1.73
C ALA A 48 18.11 11.02 -1.09
N VAL A 49 19.44 10.91 -0.95
CA VAL A 49 20.04 9.72 -0.31
C VAL A 49 19.93 9.83 1.20
N GLY A 50 19.38 8.79 1.83
CA GLY A 50 19.25 8.69 3.27
C GLY A 50 18.72 7.31 3.68
N ASN A 51 18.80 7.05 4.98
CA ASN A 51 18.49 5.76 5.57
C ASN A 51 17.49 5.94 6.72
N LEU A 52 16.35 5.21 6.68
CA LEU A 52 15.34 5.29 7.72
C LEU A 52 15.85 4.94 9.13
N ARG A 53 16.93 4.15 9.21
CA ARG A 53 17.61 3.78 10.45
C ARG A 53 18.53 4.89 10.98
N GLU A 54 18.79 5.93 10.17
CA GLU A 54 19.71 7.03 10.46
C GLU A 54 18.97 8.37 10.40
N PRO A 55 18.24 8.77 11.44
CA PRO A 55 17.41 9.99 11.47
C PRO A 55 18.12 11.25 11.00
N GLY A 56 19.42 11.39 11.30
CA GLY A 56 20.22 12.54 10.88
C GLY A 56 20.39 12.67 9.38
N SER A 57 20.20 11.58 8.60
CA SER A 57 20.36 11.60 7.15
C SER A 57 19.19 12.24 6.39
N TYR A 58 18.01 12.45 7.04
CA TYR A 58 16.81 12.97 6.35
C TYR A 58 15.91 13.88 7.19
N ARG A 59 16.16 14.03 8.50
CA ARG A 59 15.30 14.84 9.39
C ARG A 59 15.18 16.29 8.93
N ASP A 60 16.28 16.95 8.61
CA ASP A 60 16.28 18.36 8.21
C ASP A 60 15.63 18.53 6.83
N LEU A 61 15.85 17.57 5.92
CA LEU A 61 15.15 17.51 4.65
C LEU A 61 13.63 17.40 4.87
N ALA A 62 13.19 16.52 5.77
CA ALA A 62 11.78 16.34 6.10
C ALA A 62 11.15 17.61 6.70
N ALA A 63 11.87 18.30 7.61
CA ALA A 63 11.38 19.54 8.23
C ALA A 63 11.16 20.67 7.21
N GLY A 64 11.91 20.64 6.10
CA GLY A 64 11.80 21.59 5.00
C GLY A 64 10.58 21.37 4.09
N GLN A 65 9.79 20.33 4.24
CA GLN A 65 8.69 19.98 3.36
C GLN A 65 7.34 20.57 3.82
N ASP A 66 6.35 20.58 2.91
CA ASP A 66 4.97 20.93 3.23
C ASP A 66 4.16 19.69 3.66
N ALA A 67 4.48 18.52 3.08
CA ALA A 67 3.88 17.23 3.42
C ALA A 67 4.89 16.09 3.42
N LEU A 68 4.60 15.06 4.23
CA LEU A 68 5.39 13.84 4.36
C LEU A 68 4.51 12.62 4.09
N ILE A 69 4.97 11.70 3.25
CA ILE A 69 4.30 10.43 2.97
C ILE A 69 5.25 9.28 3.27
N HIS A 70 4.84 8.40 4.19
CA HIS A 70 5.64 7.25 4.56
C HIS A 70 5.04 5.97 3.97
N THR A 71 5.67 5.47 2.87
CA THR A 71 5.29 4.20 2.21
C THR A 71 6.37 3.13 2.33
N ALA A 72 7.48 3.44 2.99
CA ALA A 72 8.58 2.49 3.12
C ALA A 72 8.25 1.40 4.13
N PHE A 73 8.55 0.17 3.77
CA PHE A 73 8.53 -0.97 4.67
C PHE A 73 9.51 -2.06 4.21
N GLU A 74 10.15 -2.71 5.17
CA GLU A 74 10.98 -3.89 4.98
C GLU A 74 10.41 -5.03 5.84
N PRO A 75 10.06 -6.19 5.26
CA PRO A 75 9.39 -7.28 5.99
C PRO A 75 10.39 -8.07 6.87
N SER A 76 10.92 -7.43 7.90
CA SER A 76 11.85 -8.01 8.88
C SER A 76 11.62 -7.40 10.26
N ALA A 77 12.16 -7.99 11.32
CA ALA A 77 12.10 -7.42 12.67
C ALA A 77 12.82 -6.06 12.73
N GLU A 78 13.94 -5.93 12.04
CA GLU A 78 14.68 -4.68 11.89
C GLU A 78 13.87 -3.65 11.10
N GLY A 79 13.07 -4.10 10.12
CA GLY A 79 12.15 -3.25 9.35
C GLY A 79 11.05 -2.65 10.23
N VAL A 80 10.51 -3.39 11.19
CA VAL A 80 9.54 -2.88 12.17
C VAL A 80 10.16 -1.77 13.02
N GLN A 81 11.39 -1.98 13.50
CA GLN A 81 12.09 -0.95 14.28
C GLN A 81 12.45 0.27 13.41
N ALA A 82 12.84 0.06 12.15
CA ALA A 82 13.13 1.15 11.22
C ALA A 82 11.87 1.98 10.91
N ASP A 83 10.70 1.33 10.74
CA ASP A 83 9.41 1.98 10.55
C ASP A 83 9.06 2.87 11.77
N ARG A 84 9.20 2.34 12.99
CA ARG A 84 9.00 3.11 14.23
C ARG A 84 9.92 4.32 14.32
N THR A 85 11.21 4.12 14.02
CA THR A 85 12.22 5.20 14.01
C THR A 85 11.87 6.27 12.97
N ALA A 86 11.44 5.85 11.77
CA ALA A 86 11.02 6.75 10.72
C ALA A 86 9.82 7.60 11.13
N ILE A 87 8.77 6.98 11.69
CA ILE A 87 7.60 7.72 12.20
C ILE A 87 8.03 8.77 13.23
N GLY A 88 8.83 8.38 14.23
CA GLY A 88 9.31 9.33 15.24
C GLY A 88 10.12 10.48 14.66
N THR A 89 10.96 10.21 13.66
CA THR A 89 11.76 11.22 12.98
C THR A 89 10.91 12.18 12.15
N LEU A 90 9.95 11.64 11.39
CA LEU A 90 9.05 12.44 10.57
C LEU A 90 8.11 13.31 11.42
N LEU A 91 7.65 12.79 12.55
CA LEU A 91 6.86 13.56 13.53
C LEU A 91 7.70 14.69 14.16
N ALA A 92 8.93 14.40 14.58
CA ALA A 92 9.83 15.42 15.11
C ALA A 92 10.14 16.51 14.07
N ALA A 93 10.36 16.13 12.80
CA ALA A 93 10.55 17.04 11.70
C ALA A 93 9.29 17.91 11.44
N ALA A 94 8.09 17.31 11.55
CA ALA A 94 6.84 18.03 11.39
C ALA A 94 6.61 19.07 12.50
N LEU A 95 6.97 18.74 13.74
CA LEU A 95 6.84 19.67 14.88
C LEU A 95 7.85 20.81 14.82
N ALA A 96 9.06 20.56 14.32
CA ALA A 96 10.14 21.55 14.23
C ALA A 96 10.08 22.41 12.95
N GLY A 97 9.38 21.93 11.92
CA GLY A 97 9.41 22.50 10.57
C GLY A 97 8.10 23.12 10.11
N ARG A 98 7.95 23.15 8.79
CA ARG A 98 6.79 23.73 8.11
C ARG A 98 5.74 22.71 7.67
N VAL A 99 5.92 21.46 8.01
CA VAL A 99 5.04 20.36 7.59
C VAL A 99 3.62 20.58 8.09
N ARG A 100 2.64 20.37 7.20
CA ARG A 100 1.21 20.52 7.51
C ARG A 100 0.43 19.23 7.38
N THR A 101 1.01 18.20 6.72
CA THR A 101 0.36 16.92 6.52
C THR A 101 1.39 15.79 6.63
N LEU A 102 1.08 14.76 7.41
CA LEU A 102 1.84 13.51 7.48
C LEU A 102 0.90 12.34 7.19
N VAL A 103 1.25 11.55 6.19
CA VAL A 103 0.49 10.37 5.76
C VAL A 103 1.32 9.12 6.02
N TYR A 104 0.78 8.20 6.80
CA TYR A 104 1.37 6.90 7.10
C TYR A 104 0.64 5.78 6.37
N THR A 105 1.38 4.89 5.72
CA THR A 105 0.85 3.71 5.06
C THR A 105 0.81 2.54 6.02
N SER A 106 -0.40 2.11 6.37
CA SER A 106 -0.67 0.87 7.09
C SER A 106 -1.14 -0.22 6.11
N GLY A 107 -2.24 -0.90 6.40
CA GLY A 107 -2.89 -1.88 5.52
C GLY A 107 -4.09 -2.54 6.19
N ILE A 108 -4.99 -3.10 5.41
CA ILE A 108 -6.25 -3.70 5.91
C ILE A 108 -6.05 -4.94 6.77
N TRP A 109 -4.90 -5.60 6.73
CA TRP A 109 -4.63 -6.79 7.55
C TRP A 109 -4.59 -6.52 9.06
N VAL A 110 -4.54 -5.24 9.48
CA VAL A 110 -4.70 -4.84 10.88
C VAL A 110 -6.10 -5.11 11.42
N LEU A 111 -7.09 -5.29 10.53
CA LEU A 111 -8.48 -5.57 10.89
C LEU A 111 -8.76 -7.07 11.07
N GLY A 112 -7.83 -7.96 10.68
CA GLY A 112 -8.05 -9.41 10.71
C GLY A 112 -9.21 -9.84 9.80
N THR A 113 -9.86 -10.95 10.12
CA THR A 113 -11.10 -11.40 9.45
C THR A 113 -12.28 -10.52 9.89
N THR A 114 -13.07 -10.02 8.95
CA THR A 114 -14.10 -9.00 9.23
C THR A 114 -15.55 -9.51 9.14
N GLY A 115 -15.77 -10.74 8.71
CA GLY A 115 -17.12 -11.29 8.53
C GLY A 115 -17.83 -10.79 7.26
N ASP A 116 -19.17 -10.92 7.22
CA ASP A 116 -19.97 -10.71 6.01
C ASP A 116 -20.45 -9.27 5.79
N THR A 117 -20.43 -8.45 6.83
CA THR A 117 -20.84 -7.05 6.73
C THR A 117 -19.65 -6.14 6.46
N PRO A 118 -19.83 -5.06 5.67
CA PRO A 118 -18.77 -4.11 5.41
C PRO A 118 -18.20 -3.50 6.69
N THR A 119 -16.88 -3.56 6.83
CA THR A 119 -16.11 -3.00 7.95
C THR A 119 -15.56 -1.64 7.53
N PHE A 120 -15.75 -0.63 8.37
CA PHE A 120 -15.38 0.75 8.13
C PHE A 120 -14.21 1.21 9.01
N GLU A 121 -13.80 2.47 8.87
CA GLU A 121 -12.62 3.05 9.51
C GLU A 121 -12.66 3.11 11.05
N ASP A 122 -13.84 3.02 11.64
CA ASP A 122 -14.09 3.00 13.08
C ASP A 122 -13.92 1.61 13.72
N ALA A 123 -13.67 0.58 12.91
CA ALA A 123 -13.46 -0.78 13.41
C ALA A 123 -12.17 -0.91 14.24
N THR A 124 -12.25 -1.76 15.28
CA THR A 124 -11.10 -2.04 16.16
C THR A 124 -10.02 -2.87 15.45
N THR A 125 -8.80 -2.80 15.97
CA THR A 125 -7.65 -3.56 15.49
C THR A 125 -7.19 -4.59 16.54
N GLU A 126 -8.13 -5.23 17.24
CA GLU A 126 -7.85 -6.15 18.35
C GLU A 126 -7.26 -7.49 17.88
N HIS A 127 -7.59 -7.90 16.65
CA HIS A 127 -7.20 -9.20 16.09
C HIS A 127 -6.47 -9.06 14.74
N PRO A 128 -5.39 -8.27 14.66
CA PRO A 128 -4.63 -8.10 13.42
C PRO A 128 -3.98 -9.43 13.00
N ALA A 129 -3.69 -9.59 11.69
CA ALA A 129 -2.81 -10.68 11.28
C ALA A 129 -1.46 -10.60 12.02
N ALA A 130 -0.94 -11.75 12.47
CA ALA A 130 0.25 -11.79 13.32
C ALA A 130 1.46 -11.02 12.75
N ILE A 131 1.67 -11.10 11.43
CA ILE A 131 2.78 -10.42 10.76
C ILE A 131 2.68 -8.88 10.75
N VAL A 132 1.52 -8.33 11.05
CA VAL A 132 1.26 -6.87 11.14
C VAL A 132 0.74 -6.44 12.51
N ALA A 133 0.82 -7.28 13.53
CA ALA A 133 0.33 -7.01 14.89
C ALA A 133 0.99 -5.78 15.55
N TRP A 134 2.14 -5.36 15.07
CA TRP A 134 2.84 -4.15 15.48
C TRP A 134 2.24 -2.86 14.89
N ARG A 135 1.57 -2.91 13.73
CA ARG A 135 1.08 -1.73 13.00
C ARG A 135 0.07 -0.88 13.77
N PRO A 136 -0.91 -1.44 14.52
CA PRO A 136 -1.85 -0.61 15.30
C PRO A 136 -1.15 0.35 16.26
N ALA A 137 -0.03 -0.07 16.86
CA ALA A 137 0.76 0.81 17.73
C ALA A 137 1.44 1.95 16.95
N HIS A 138 1.90 1.70 15.73
CA HIS A 138 2.50 2.70 14.86
C HIS A 138 1.44 3.66 14.27
N GLU A 139 0.27 3.16 13.90
CA GLU A 139 -0.88 4.00 13.54
C GLU A 139 -1.21 4.99 14.66
N LYS A 140 -1.27 4.49 15.90
CA LYS A 140 -1.54 5.32 17.07
C LYS A 140 -0.48 6.43 17.26
N MET A 141 0.80 6.13 17.05
CA MET A 141 1.87 7.15 17.12
C MET A 141 1.60 8.32 16.17
N VAL A 142 1.13 8.03 14.97
CA VAL A 142 0.80 9.05 13.95
C VAL A 142 -0.44 9.82 14.35
N LEU A 143 -1.52 9.12 14.73
CA LEU A 143 -2.83 9.73 15.00
C LEU A 143 -2.81 10.65 16.23
N VAL A 144 -2.08 10.31 17.27
CA VAL A 144 -2.01 11.14 18.49
C VAL A 144 -1.21 12.45 18.30
N ALA A 145 -0.45 12.56 17.23
CA ALA A 145 0.31 13.76 16.89
C ALA A 145 -0.52 14.82 16.14
N GLU A 146 -1.79 14.50 15.84
CA GLU A 146 -2.69 15.43 15.18
C GLU A 146 -2.87 16.72 15.99
N SER A 147 -2.87 17.85 15.30
CA SER A 147 -3.07 19.17 15.92
C SER A 147 -3.75 20.14 14.94
N SER A 148 -4.03 21.36 15.37
CA SER A 148 -4.53 22.41 14.49
C SER A 148 -3.56 22.73 13.34
N GLN A 149 -2.27 22.52 13.52
CA GLN A 149 -1.24 22.81 12.53
C GLN A 149 -0.85 21.61 11.68
N LEU A 150 -0.87 20.40 12.24
CA LEU A 150 -0.48 19.16 11.59
C LEU A 150 -1.70 18.25 11.39
N ALA A 151 -2.06 18.00 10.14
CA ALA A 151 -2.97 16.92 9.78
C ALA A 151 -2.20 15.60 9.73
N THR A 152 -2.71 14.57 10.40
CA THR A 152 -2.14 13.22 10.33
C THR A 152 -3.16 12.24 9.76
N ALA A 153 -2.74 11.45 8.78
CA ALA A 153 -3.58 10.45 8.16
C ALA A 153 -2.91 9.07 8.16
N VAL A 154 -3.70 8.05 8.44
CA VAL A 154 -3.33 6.64 8.27
C VAL A 154 -4.12 6.10 7.09
N VAL A 155 -3.43 5.69 6.03
CA VAL A 155 -4.04 5.01 4.90
C VAL A 155 -3.88 3.51 5.08
N ARG A 156 -4.98 2.76 5.01
CA ARG A 156 -5.03 1.29 5.02
C ARG A 156 -5.43 0.81 3.62
N PRO A 157 -4.47 0.57 2.73
CA PRO A 157 -4.77 0.04 1.39
C PRO A 157 -5.33 -1.38 1.46
N GLY A 158 -6.24 -1.70 0.54
CA GLY A 158 -6.61 -3.05 0.17
C GLY A 158 -5.46 -3.80 -0.50
N VAL A 159 -5.75 -4.98 -1.05
CA VAL A 159 -4.80 -5.72 -1.89
C VAL A 159 -4.57 -4.92 -3.16
N VAL A 160 -3.37 -4.39 -3.30
CA VAL A 160 -3.03 -3.51 -4.43
C VAL A 160 -2.71 -4.34 -5.67
N TYR A 161 -3.32 -3.97 -6.80
CA TYR A 161 -3.09 -4.60 -8.10
C TYR A 161 -2.74 -3.58 -9.19
N GLY A 162 -2.42 -4.03 -10.40
CA GLY A 162 -1.98 -3.19 -11.52
C GLY A 162 -0.48 -2.88 -11.52
N GLY A 163 0.03 -2.29 -12.59
CA GLY A 163 1.45 -1.99 -12.77
C GLY A 163 2.34 -3.21 -12.56
N ARG A 164 3.33 -3.13 -11.66
CA ARG A 164 4.25 -4.24 -11.34
C ARG A 164 3.60 -5.44 -10.62
N GLY A 165 2.32 -5.34 -10.28
CA GLY A 165 1.47 -6.44 -9.90
C GLY A 165 1.36 -6.81 -8.43
N GLY A 166 2.23 -6.40 -7.54
CA GLY A 166 2.14 -6.75 -6.10
C GLY A 166 1.88 -8.24 -5.86
N LEU A 167 0.94 -8.58 -4.97
CA LEU A 167 0.52 -9.96 -4.70
C LEU A 167 -0.17 -10.60 -5.91
N ILE A 168 -0.92 -9.84 -6.68
CA ILE A 168 -1.64 -10.33 -7.87
C ILE A 168 -0.69 -10.82 -8.95
N GLY A 169 0.48 -10.22 -9.10
CA GLY A 169 1.52 -10.70 -10.01
C GLY A 169 1.97 -12.15 -9.75
N SER A 170 1.73 -12.70 -8.54
CA SER A 170 2.03 -14.10 -8.27
C SER A 170 1.05 -15.06 -8.94
N TYR A 171 -0.21 -14.66 -9.12
CA TYR A 171 -1.21 -15.45 -9.85
C TYR A 171 -0.88 -15.50 -11.34
N PHE A 172 -0.54 -14.35 -11.95
CA PHE A 172 -0.08 -14.30 -13.34
C PHE A 172 1.16 -15.17 -13.55
N ARG A 173 2.14 -15.04 -12.67
CA ARG A 173 3.39 -15.84 -12.75
C ARG A 173 3.14 -17.34 -12.63
N SER A 174 2.26 -17.77 -11.71
CA SER A 174 1.93 -19.20 -11.56
C SER A 174 1.15 -19.72 -12.77
N ALA A 175 0.22 -18.91 -13.31
CA ALA A 175 -0.53 -19.25 -14.52
C ALA A 175 0.41 -19.47 -15.70
N GLU A 176 1.33 -18.55 -15.97
CA GLU A 176 2.33 -18.70 -17.07
C GLU A 176 3.25 -19.90 -16.85
N LYS A 177 3.72 -20.09 -15.61
CA LYS A 177 4.73 -21.12 -15.34
C LYS A 177 4.16 -22.53 -15.23
N HIS A 178 2.95 -22.67 -14.70
CA HIS A 178 2.36 -23.97 -14.35
C HIS A 178 1.08 -24.28 -15.13
N GLY A 179 0.64 -23.39 -16.03
CA GLY A 179 -0.61 -23.54 -16.78
C GLY A 179 -1.87 -23.35 -15.93
N ALA A 180 -1.73 -22.88 -14.69
CA ALA A 180 -2.84 -22.61 -13.77
C ALA A 180 -2.43 -21.54 -12.75
N ALA A 181 -3.36 -20.64 -12.40
CA ALA A 181 -3.13 -19.72 -11.28
C ALA A 181 -3.28 -20.45 -9.94
N GLU A 182 -2.26 -20.34 -9.09
CA GLU A 182 -2.23 -21.01 -7.79
C GLU A 182 -2.75 -20.08 -6.68
N TYR A 183 -3.72 -20.58 -5.89
CA TYR A 183 -4.22 -19.87 -4.71
C TYR A 183 -4.20 -20.77 -3.46
N ILE A 184 -4.26 -20.15 -2.28
CA ILE A 184 -4.13 -20.88 -1.00
C ILE A 184 -5.51 -21.17 -0.42
N GLY A 185 -5.70 -22.40 0.07
CA GLY A 185 -6.90 -22.81 0.77
C GLY A 185 -8.09 -23.08 -0.17
N ASN A 186 -9.31 -22.79 0.30
CA ASN A 186 -10.53 -23.06 -0.47
C ASN A 186 -10.96 -21.91 -1.41
N GLY A 187 -10.24 -20.79 -1.41
CA GLY A 187 -10.50 -19.66 -2.27
C GLY A 187 -11.78 -18.86 -1.99
N ARG A 188 -12.49 -19.16 -0.89
CA ARG A 188 -13.75 -18.48 -0.53
C ARG A 188 -13.55 -17.18 0.23
N ASN A 189 -12.36 -16.95 0.76
CA ASN A 189 -12.03 -15.70 1.43
C ASN A 189 -12.06 -14.54 0.43
N ARG A 190 -12.59 -13.42 0.87
CA ARG A 190 -12.75 -12.20 0.06
C ARG A 190 -11.59 -11.25 0.26
N LEU A 191 -11.20 -10.62 -0.83
CA LEU A 191 -10.13 -9.64 -0.89
C LEU A 191 -10.71 -8.27 -1.24
N PRO A 192 -10.65 -7.28 -0.34
CA PRO A 192 -10.85 -5.88 -0.73
C PRO A 192 -9.62 -5.40 -1.49
N MET A 193 -9.83 -4.83 -2.66
CA MET A 193 -8.76 -4.51 -3.60
C MET A 193 -8.72 -3.02 -3.94
N ILE A 194 -7.62 -2.59 -4.56
CA ILE A 194 -7.48 -1.25 -5.14
C ILE A 194 -6.42 -1.27 -6.24
N HIS A 195 -6.70 -0.60 -7.36
CA HIS A 195 -5.70 -0.41 -8.40
C HIS A 195 -4.60 0.55 -7.93
N VAL A 196 -3.35 0.31 -8.32
CA VAL A 196 -2.20 1.12 -7.87
C VAL A 196 -2.29 2.59 -8.29
N GLU A 197 -2.87 2.88 -9.45
CA GLU A 197 -3.11 4.25 -9.92
C GLU A 197 -4.15 4.96 -9.05
N ASP A 198 -5.24 4.27 -8.71
CA ASP A 198 -6.26 4.80 -7.82
C ASP A 198 -5.72 5.04 -6.41
N LEU A 199 -4.88 4.15 -5.92
CA LEU A 199 -4.19 4.34 -4.65
C LEU A 199 -3.26 5.56 -4.69
N ALA A 200 -2.51 5.77 -5.78
CA ALA A 200 -1.66 6.94 -5.93
C ALA A 200 -2.46 8.25 -5.91
N ARG A 201 -3.59 8.30 -6.65
CA ARG A 201 -4.54 9.42 -6.63
C ARG A 201 -5.16 9.61 -5.23
N PHE A 202 -5.37 8.53 -4.50
CA PHE A 202 -5.85 8.57 -3.13
C PHE A 202 -4.86 9.33 -2.22
N TYR A 203 -3.57 8.99 -2.28
CA TYR A 203 -2.54 9.70 -1.51
C TYR A 203 -2.46 11.18 -1.87
N ARG A 204 -2.57 11.52 -3.17
CA ARG A 204 -2.64 12.91 -3.61
C ARG A 204 -3.83 13.64 -2.96
N ALA A 205 -5.03 13.06 -3.04
CA ALA A 205 -6.22 13.64 -2.44
C ALA A 205 -6.07 13.83 -0.92
N VAL A 206 -5.53 12.84 -0.20
CA VAL A 206 -5.28 12.95 1.25
C VAL A 206 -4.35 14.13 1.56
N VAL A 207 -3.27 14.30 0.78
CA VAL A 207 -2.32 15.40 1.00
C VAL A 207 -2.93 16.76 0.65
N GLU A 208 -3.57 16.89 -0.51
CA GLU A 208 -4.16 18.15 -0.99
C GLU A 208 -5.30 18.65 -0.10
N GLN A 209 -6.14 17.73 0.39
CA GLN A 209 -7.27 18.03 1.28
C GLN A 209 -6.88 18.05 2.76
N ARG A 210 -5.61 17.77 3.09
CA ARG A 210 -5.14 17.64 4.46
C ARG A 210 -6.01 16.67 5.27
N GLY A 211 -6.26 15.49 4.70
CA GLY A 211 -7.05 14.42 5.32
C GLY A 211 -6.52 14.07 6.71
N ARG A 212 -7.43 13.75 7.63
CA ARG A 212 -7.13 13.46 9.04
C ARG A 212 -7.70 12.13 9.46
N GLY A 213 -7.03 11.43 10.36
CA GLY A 213 -7.50 10.15 10.90
C GLY A 213 -7.26 8.98 9.95
N ILE A 214 -8.11 7.94 10.03
CA ILE A 214 -7.94 6.68 9.30
C ILE A 214 -8.76 6.71 8.02
N PHE A 215 -8.20 6.15 6.95
CA PHE A 215 -8.87 5.96 5.65
C PHE A 215 -8.63 4.54 5.15
N HIS A 216 -9.70 3.88 4.69
CA HIS A 216 -9.60 2.64 3.93
C HIS A 216 -9.51 2.95 2.44
N ALA A 217 -8.36 2.67 1.83
CA ALA A 217 -8.17 2.83 0.39
C ALA A 217 -8.52 1.52 -0.32
N VAL A 218 -9.80 1.36 -0.68
CA VAL A 218 -10.37 0.19 -1.35
C VAL A 218 -11.32 0.64 -2.47
N ASP A 219 -11.50 -0.19 -3.48
CA ASP A 219 -12.43 0.07 -4.60
C ASP A 219 -13.92 -0.12 -4.22
N GLY A 220 -14.18 -0.71 -3.05
CA GLY A 220 -15.52 -0.97 -2.53
C GLY A 220 -16.05 -2.37 -2.87
N ASN A 221 -15.26 -3.19 -3.56
CA ASN A 221 -15.60 -4.57 -3.90
C ASN A 221 -14.83 -5.55 -3.01
N ALA A 222 -15.50 -6.62 -2.60
CA ALA A 222 -14.89 -7.74 -1.90
C ALA A 222 -14.98 -8.99 -2.78
N VAL A 223 -13.90 -9.32 -3.49
CA VAL A 223 -13.87 -10.38 -4.50
C VAL A 223 -13.33 -11.67 -3.90
N GLN A 224 -13.93 -12.83 -4.21
CA GLN A 224 -13.43 -14.12 -3.75
C GLN A 224 -12.05 -14.42 -4.36
N LEU A 225 -11.14 -14.96 -3.55
CA LEU A 225 -9.79 -15.30 -3.98
C LEU A 225 -9.77 -16.28 -5.16
N ALA A 226 -10.69 -17.25 -5.20
CA ALA A 226 -10.81 -18.18 -6.33
C ALA A 226 -11.14 -17.45 -7.64
N ASP A 227 -12.06 -16.47 -7.60
CA ASP A 227 -12.45 -15.68 -8.78
C ASP A 227 -11.29 -14.80 -9.25
N VAL A 228 -10.52 -14.22 -8.31
CA VAL A 228 -9.29 -13.45 -8.63
C VAL A 228 -8.27 -14.35 -9.33
N ALA A 229 -8.05 -15.57 -8.82
CA ALA A 229 -7.11 -16.52 -9.44
C ALA A 229 -7.60 -16.97 -10.82
N GLN A 230 -8.90 -17.23 -10.99
CA GLN A 230 -9.47 -17.60 -12.28
C GLN A 230 -9.31 -16.47 -13.31
N ALA A 231 -9.70 -15.24 -12.97
CA ALA A 231 -9.55 -14.08 -13.87
C ALA A 231 -8.07 -13.85 -14.24
N ALA A 232 -7.15 -14.01 -13.29
CA ALA A 232 -5.71 -13.91 -13.57
C ALA A 232 -5.22 -15.01 -14.53
N SER A 233 -5.77 -16.23 -14.41
CA SER A 233 -5.47 -17.35 -15.31
C SER A 233 -6.02 -17.11 -16.73
N GLU A 234 -7.24 -16.58 -16.84
CA GLU A 234 -7.85 -16.21 -18.13
C GLU A 234 -7.01 -15.14 -18.83
N ALA A 235 -6.67 -14.04 -18.12
CA ALA A 235 -5.83 -12.97 -18.63
C ALA A 235 -4.43 -13.45 -19.09
N ALA A 236 -3.86 -14.44 -18.39
CA ALA A 236 -2.60 -15.07 -18.77
C ALA A 236 -2.72 -16.12 -19.91
N GLY A 237 -3.91 -16.26 -20.52
CA GLY A 237 -4.15 -17.19 -21.63
C GLY A 237 -4.25 -18.65 -21.23
N GLN A 238 -4.52 -18.95 -19.95
CA GLN A 238 -4.62 -20.32 -19.45
C GLN A 238 -6.07 -20.81 -19.27
N GLY A 239 -7.05 -20.10 -19.87
CA GLY A 239 -8.45 -20.50 -19.94
C GLY A 239 -9.15 -20.65 -18.57
N GLY A 240 -8.71 -19.91 -17.56
CA GLY A 240 -9.30 -19.95 -16.22
C GLY A 240 -8.84 -21.14 -15.36
N ALA A 241 -7.85 -21.90 -15.79
CA ALA A 241 -7.31 -23.02 -14.99
C ALA A 241 -6.74 -22.51 -13.66
N VAL A 242 -7.19 -23.11 -12.56
CA VAL A 242 -6.74 -22.75 -11.20
C VAL A 242 -6.32 -23.97 -10.41
N ARG A 243 -5.42 -23.77 -9.43
CA ARG A 243 -4.95 -24.83 -8.53
C ARG A 243 -4.97 -24.34 -7.09
N SER A 244 -5.70 -25.04 -6.22
CA SER A 244 -5.67 -24.80 -4.78
C SER A 244 -4.41 -25.42 -4.17
N ILE A 245 -3.70 -24.64 -3.35
CA ILE A 245 -2.59 -25.11 -2.52
C ILE A 245 -3.10 -25.27 -1.08
N PRO A 246 -2.94 -26.45 -0.45
CA PRO A 246 -3.32 -26.64 0.94
C PRO A 246 -2.64 -25.65 1.87
N VAL A 247 -3.38 -25.09 2.84
CA VAL A 247 -2.86 -24.07 3.78
C VAL A 247 -1.61 -24.56 4.51
N ALA A 248 -1.58 -25.84 4.93
CA ALA A 248 -0.42 -26.42 5.61
C ALA A 248 0.83 -26.45 4.70
N GLU A 249 0.67 -26.79 3.43
CA GLU A 249 1.75 -26.77 2.44
C GLU A 249 2.26 -25.36 2.19
N ALA A 250 1.33 -24.40 1.98
CA ALA A 250 1.69 -23.01 1.77
C ALA A 250 2.43 -22.43 3.00
N ARG A 251 1.95 -22.75 4.23
CA ARG A 251 2.58 -22.29 5.48
C ARG A 251 3.99 -22.86 5.66
N ALA A 252 4.23 -24.11 5.27
CA ALA A 252 5.56 -24.73 5.32
C ALA A 252 6.56 -24.03 4.37
N LYS A 253 6.09 -23.49 3.23
CA LYS A 253 6.93 -22.81 2.23
C LYS A 253 7.09 -21.31 2.48
N MET A 254 6.03 -20.63 2.89
CA MET A 254 5.96 -19.17 2.94
C MET A 254 5.94 -18.61 4.39
N GLY A 255 5.79 -19.49 5.38
CA GLY A 255 5.72 -19.07 6.79
C GLY A 255 4.42 -18.33 7.17
N PRO A 256 4.46 -17.50 8.22
CA PRO A 256 3.27 -16.87 8.81
C PRO A 256 2.48 -15.92 7.90
N VAL A 257 3.06 -15.47 6.78
CA VAL A 257 2.36 -14.60 5.83
C VAL A 257 1.10 -15.25 5.27
N VAL A 258 1.06 -16.58 5.22
CA VAL A 258 -0.11 -17.34 4.74
C VAL A 258 -1.36 -17.02 5.53
N ASP A 259 -1.25 -16.80 6.85
CA ASP A 259 -2.39 -16.49 7.71
C ASP A 259 -3.00 -15.11 7.36
N ALA A 260 -2.20 -14.18 6.84
CA ALA A 260 -2.71 -12.91 6.32
C ALA A 260 -3.31 -13.06 4.91
N LEU A 261 -2.74 -13.92 4.06
CA LEU A 261 -3.22 -14.13 2.70
C LEU A 261 -4.57 -14.84 2.60
N ILE A 262 -4.96 -15.56 3.65
CA ILE A 262 -6.25 -16.27 3.72
C ILE A 262 -7.31 -15.57 4.57
N LEU A 263 -7.05 -14.34 5.03
CA LEU A 263 -8.07 -13.54 5.74
C LEU A 263 -9.29 -13.32 4.85
N ASP A 264 -10.47 -13.49 5.41
CA ASP A 264 -11.73 -13.13 4.77
C ASP A 264 -12.14 -11.73 5.21
N GLN A 265 -12.11 -10.79 4.26
CA GLN A 265 -12.29 -9.37 4.56
C GLN A 265 -13.33 -8.73 3.63
N VAL A 266 -14.35 -8.10 4.22
CA VAL A 266 -15.29 -7.20 3.55
C VAL A 266 -15.07 -5.81 4.12
N ILE A 267 -14.39 -4.96 3.37
CA ILE A 267 -13.97 -3.63 3.83
C ILE A 267 -14.53 -2.57 2.88
N ALA A 268 -15.08 -1.53 3.45
CA ALA A 268 -15.55 -0.36 2.74
C ALA A 268 -15.01 0.92 3.39
N SER A 269 -15.22 2.04 2.73
CA SER A 269 -14.90 3.36 3.27
C SER A 269 -16.12 4.25 3.30
N ARG A 270 -16.30 5.00 4.38
CA ARG A 270 -17.26 6.11 4.49
C ARG A 270 -16.59 7.45 4.24
N ARG A 271 -15.27 7.49 4.25
CA ARG A 271 -14.49 8.73 4.33
C ARG A 271 -13.85 9.16 3.02
N ASN A 272 -13.86 8.31 1.99
CA ASN A 272 -13.23 8.61 0.69
C ASN A 272 -13.79 9.88 0.06
N LEU A 273 -15.10 10.16 0.24
CA LEU A 273 -15.74 11.38 -0.26
C LEU A 273 -15.33 12.65 0.50
N GLU A 274 -14.86 12.54 1.75
CA GLU A 274 -14.36 13.69 2.52
C GLU A 274 -13.14 14.33 1.86
N ILE A 275 -12.35 13.52 1.16
CA ILE A 275 -11.18 13.97 0.39
C ILE A 275 -11.46 14.07 -1.11
N GLY A 276 -12.74 14.01 -1.52
CA GLY A 276 -13.14 14.12 -2.92
C GLY A 276 -12.66 13.01 -3.83
N TRP A 277 -12.32 11.82 -3.26
CA TRP A 277 -11.79 10.71 -4.03
C TRP A 277 -12.86 9.66 -4.37
N ARG A 278 -12.74 9.14 -5.59
CA ARG A 278 -13.47 7.95 -6.06
C ARG A 278 -12.53 7.09 -6.92
N PRO A 279 -12.69 5.75 -6.92
CA PRO A 279 -11.94 4.90 -7.82
C PRO A 279 -12.31 5.20 -9.28
N LEU A 280 -11.35 5.08 -10.18
CA LEU A 280 -11.55 5.07 -11.64
C LEU A 280 -11.63 3.65 -12.17
N HIS A 281 -10.96 2.72 -11.49
CA HIS A 281 -10.95 1.31 -11.79
C HIS A 281 -12.12 0.64 -11.04
N GLU A 282 -12.99 -0.05 -11.77
CA GLU A 282 -14.19 -0.62 -11.17
C GLU A 282 -13.88 -1.77 -10.21
N ASN A 283 -13.15 -2.79 -10.69
CA ASN A 283 -12.67 -3.92 -9.90
C ASN A 283 -11.69 -4.76 -10.71
N PHE A 284 -10.95 -5.63 -10.02
CA PHE A 284 -9.95 -6.50 -10.65
C PHE A 284 -10.55 -7.45 -11.69
N LEU A 285 -11.75 -8.03 -11.47
CA LEU A 285 -12.32 -9.03 -12.40
C LEU A 285 -12.60 -8.44 -13.78
N GLY A 286 -13.07 -7.20 -13.84
CA GLY A 286 -13.32 -6.49 -15.09
C GLY A 286 -12.06 -5.98 -15.78
N GLU A 287 -10.92 -5.92 -15.06
CA GLU A 287 -9.68 -5.32 -15.54
C GLU A 287 -8.47 -6.29 -15.50
N ALA A 288 -8.71 -7.59 -15.34
CA ALA A 288 -7.65 -8.58 -15.22
C ALA A 288 -6.71 -8.58 -16.44
N ASP A 289 -7.24 -8.44 -17.67
CA ASP A 289 -6.45 -8.37 -18.91
C ASP A 289 -5.53 -7.13 -18.91
N ARG A 290 -6.04 -5.98 -18.50
CA ARG A 290 -5.27 -4.76 -18.36
C ARG A 290 -4.17 -4.93 -17.30
N ALA A 291 -4.52 -5.42 -16.12
CA ALA A 291 -3.57 -5.65 -15.04
C ALA A 291 -2.46 -6.65 -15.44
N TYR A 292 -2.81 -7.66 -16.23
CA TYR A 292 -1.83 -8.60 -16.79
C TYR A 292 -0.89 -7.92 -17.81
N ALA A 293 -1.44 -7.11 -18.72
CA ALA A 293 -0.63 -6.38 -19.71
C ALA A 293 0.35 -5.40 -19.03
N GLU A 294 -0.11 -4.68 -18.00
CA GLU A 294 0.74 -3.80 -17.20
C GLU A 294 1.86 -4.58 -16.48
N TRP A 295 1.51 -5.73 -15.89
CA TRP A 295 2.48 -6.59 -15.22
C TRP A 295 3.53 -7.15 -16.19
N LYS A 296 3.15 -7.56 -17.41
CA LYS A 296 4.07 -8.02 -18.47
C LYS A 296 5.02 -6.91 -18.87
N ALA A 297 4.50 -5.71 -19.14
CA ALA A 297 5.31 -4.56 -19.53
C ALA A 297 6.34 -4.17 -18.44
N ALA A 298 5.98 -4.31 -17.16
CA ALA A 298 6.87 -4.00 -16.06
C ALA A 298 7.87 -5.13 -15.72
N SER A 299 7.69 -6.33 -16.29
CA SER A 299 8.54 -7.51 -16.08
C SER A 299 9.51 -7.76 -17.22
N ALA A 300 9.34 -7.07 -18.35
CA ALA A 300 10.21 -7.08 -19.54
C ALA A 300 11.43 -6.17 -19.31
#